data_d506733473c9644c381424da58991486
#
_entry.id   d506733473c9644c381424da58991486
#
_cell.length_a   1.000
_cell.length_b   1.000
_cell.length_c   1.000
_cell.angle_alpha   90.00
_cell.angle_beta   90.00
_cell.angle_gamma   90.00
#
_symmetry.space_group_name_H-M   'P 1'
#
loop_
_entity.id
_entity.type
_entity.pdbx_description
1 polymer ?
#
loop_
_entity_poly.entity_id
_entity_poly.type
_entity_poly.pdbx_seq_one_letter_code
_entity_poly.pdbx_strand_id
1 'polypeptide(L)'
;MANADLPHPGSLAPLAGRGRPGLRRFEWFGVLVVVASFLAVGLIGVYRYVDNFWLYRGFSPPSDPAFVQVHGRQETVGVSSAALGGRTQQVVVYLPPGYDASPGRRYPVMYLLHGFPGRPLAFLMTVRMGVWVDTLTAQHRLGGGIILVMPSGSTGTFEDKEWANGIHHGEGWETFVARDLVGAIDARYRTIASGSARAIAGLSEGGYGALNIAFHHPGEFRVVESWSGYMHADNIPAIFGGRASLLAYNSPSDYLPRVAAKLRRQGVYIWFYTGSTDSLRFQNAAFAARLTRYGIAHRYFVDQGGHTWRIWRANAELSLLVAASRLSRGY
;
A
#
# COMPACT_ATOMS: atom_id res chain seq x y z
N MET A 1 19.73 -65.80 -93.54
CA MET A 1 18.59 -65.22 -92.82
C MET A 1 18.85 -65.50 -91.37
N ALA A 2 19.39 -64.55 -90.71
CA ALA A 2 19.66 -64.64 -89.22
C ALA A 2 19.22 -63.30 -88.63
N ASN A 3 18.22 -63.38 -87.77
CA ASN A 3 17.74 -62.24 -86.93
C ASN A 3 18.71 -62.08 -85.78
N ALA A 4 19.24 -60.88 -85.60
CA ALA A 4 20.02 -60.51 -84.43
C ALA A 4 19.10 -59.88 -83.39
N ASP A 5 19.10 -60.46 -82.21
CA ASP A 5 18.45 -59.90 -81.03
C ASP A 5 19.25 -58.73 -80.46
N LEU A 6 18.56 -57.59 -80.25
CA LEU A 6 19.11 -56.41 -79.58
C LEU A 6 18.80 -56.52 -78.05
N PRO A 7 19.73 -56.17 -77.18
CA PRO A 7 19.54 -56.23 -75.74
C PRO A 7 18.70 -55.01 -75.25
N HIS A 8 17.81 -55.27 -74.37
CA HIS A 8 16.95 -54.28 -73.62
C HIS A 8 17.84 -53.40 -72.73
N PRO A 9 17.48 -52.10 -72.60
CA PRO A 9 18.22 -51.21 -71.69
C PRO A 9 17.78 -51.46 -70.25
N GLY A 10 18.79 -51.59 -69.40
CA GLY A 10 18.62 -51.84 -67.95
C GLY A 10 17.88 -50.71 -67.22
N SER A 11 16.95 -51.07 -66.35
CA SER A 11 16.26 -50.19 -65.46
C SER A 11 17.18 -49.58 -64.42
N LEU A 12 17.32 -48.26 -64.43
CA LEU A 12 18.00 -47.52 -63.35
C LEU A 12 17.12 -47.54 -62.10
N ALA A 13 17.57 -48.20 -61.04
CA ALA A 13 16.96 -48.17 -59.72
C ALA A 13 17.09 -46.75 -59.15
N PRO A 14 16.03 -46.16 -58.49
CA PRO A 14 16.12 -44.87 -57.87
C PRO A 14 17.06 -44.96 -56.63
N LEU A 15 18.06 -44.09 -56.62
CA LEU A 15 18.90 -43.85 -55.44
C LEU A 15 18.03 -43.34 -54.30
N ALA A 16 17.66 -44.22 -53.38
CA ALA A 16 17.01 -43.84 -52.14
C ALA A 16 17.96 -42.96 -51.33
N GLY A 17 17.70 -41.65 -51.35
CA GLY A 17 18.40 -40.69 -50.52
C GLY A 17 18.15 -41.01 -49.03
N ARG A 18 19.13 -41.62 -48.39
CA ARG A 18 19.14 -41.77 -46.93
C ARG A 18 19.28 -40.39 -46.30
N GLY A 19 18.14 -39.68 -46.06
CA GLY A 19 18.08 -38.49 -45.22
C GLY A 19 18.58 -38.84 -43.83
N ARG A 20 19.64 -38.18 -43.40
CA ARG A 20 20.20 -38.35 -42.04
C ARG A 20 19.19 -37.89 -40.99
N PRO A 21 18.54 -38.79 -40.18
CA PRO A 21 17.51 -38.43 -39.24
C PRO A 21 18.01 -37.58 -38.04
N GLY A 22 19.35 -37.49 -37.88
CA GLY A 22 19.96 -36.71 -36.78
C GLY A 22 20.01 -35.20 -37.01
N LEU A 23 20.18 -34.74 -38.26
CA LEU A 23 20.24 -33.31 -38.55
C LEU A 23 18.89 -32.61 -38.33
N ARG A 24 17.80 -33.22 -38.73
CA ARG A 24 16.46 -32.64 -38.50
C ARG A 24 16.09 -32.49 -37.01
N ARG A 25 16.48 -33.44 -36.16
CA ARG A 25 16.25 -33.35 -34.71
C ARG A 25 17.06 -32.24 -34.07
N PHE A 26 18.27 -31.98 -34.54
CA PHE A 26 19.14 -30.91 -34.05
C PHE A 26 18.61 -29.53 -34.47
N GLU A 27 18.10 -29.40 -35.69
CA GLU A 27 17.46 -28.17 -36.17
C GLU A 27 16.20 -27.80 -35.35
N TRP A 28 15.32 -28.78 -35.13
CA TRP A 28 14.12 -28.58 -34.26
C TRP A 28 14.47 -28.24 -32.83
N PHE A 29 15.53 -28.83 -32.26
CA PHE A 29 16.00 -28.49 -30.93
C PHE A 29 16.49 -27.03 -30.87
N GLY A 30 17.24 -26.57 -31.87
CA GLY A 30 17.66 -25.17 -31.99
C GLY A 30 16.48 -24.21 -32.08
N VAL A 31 15.47 -24.53 -32.90
CA VAL A 31 14.23 -23.74 -32.99
C VAL A 31 13.49 -23.69 -31.66
N LEU A 32 13.36 -24.81 -30.95
CA LEU A 32 12.70 -24.88 -29.63
C LEU A 32 13.44 -24.03 -28.61
N VAL A 33 14.79 -24.06 -28.58
CA VAL A 33 15.58 -23.23 -27.68
C VAL A 33 15.37 -21.74 -27.96
N VAL A 34 15.38 -21.35 -29.24
CA VAL A 34 15.12 -19.95 -29.63
C VAL A 34 13.71 -19.51 -29.23
N VAL A 35 12.69 -20.29 -29.52
CA VAL A 35 11.30 -20.00 -29.14
C VAL A 35 11.15 -19.92 -27.63
N ALA A 36 11.71 -20.88 -26.88
CA ALA A 36 11.69 -20.86 -25.41
C ALA A 36 12.40 -19.62 -24.85
N SER A 37 13.51 -19.21 -25.46
CA SER A 37 14.23 -17.99 -25.06
C SER A 37 13.39 -16.73 -25.31
N PHE A 38 12.73 -16.61 -26.45
CA PHE A 38 11.83 -15.49 -26.73
C PHE A 38 10.63 -15.46 -25.78
N LEU A 39 10.05 -16.62 -25.47
CA LEU A 39 8.96 -16.73 -24.49
C LEU A 39 9.44 -16.34 -23.10
N ALA A 40 10.59 -16.80 -22.66
CA ALA A 40 11.17 -16.44 -21.36
C ALA A 40 11.46 -14.94 -21.26
N VAL A 41 12.06 -14.32 -22.26
CA VAL A 41 12.31 -12.87 -22.31
C VAL A 41 11.00 -12.11 -22.32
N GLY A 42 10.00 -12.56 -23.09
CA GLY A 42 8.66 -11.98 -23.13
C GLY A 42 7.97 -12.03 -21.75
N LEU A 43 7.99 -13.19 -21.09
CA LEU A 43 7.42 -13.35 -19.74
C LEU A 43 8.12 -12.49 -18.70
N ILE A 44 9.46 -12.41 -18.76
CA ILE A 44 10.23 -11.51 -17.87
C ILE A 44 9.85 -10.05 -18.13
N GLY A 45 9.69 -9.65 -19.40
CA GLY A 45 9.27 -8.31 -19.78
C GLY A 45 7.88 -7.96 -19.26
N VAL A 46 6.92 -8.86 -19.42
CA VAL A 46 5.56 -8.70 -18.90
C VAL A 46 5.57 -8.62 -17.37
N TYR A 47 6.29 -9.52 -16.71
CA TYR A 47 6.43 -9.50 -15.25
C TYR A 47 6.98 -8.16 -14.75
N ARG A 48 8.09 -7.68 -15.33
CA ARG A 48 8.68 -6.38 -14.96
C ARG A 48 7.76 -5.20 -15.25
N TYR A 49 7.02 -5.24 -16.37
CA TYR A 49 6.03 -4.20 -16.69
C TYR A 49 4.92 -4.16 -15.66
N VAL A 50 4.36 -5.33 -15.31
CA VAL A 50 3.30 -5.44 -14.30
C VAL A 50 3.82 -4.99 -12.93
N ASP A 51 5.01 -5.43 -12.52
CA ASP A 51 5.60 -5.04 -11.24
C ASP A 51 5.89 -3.53 -11.17
N ASN A 52 6.45 -2.96 -12.22
CA ASN A 52 6.63 -1.51 -12.34
C ASN A 52 5.30 -0.75 -12.29
N PHE A 53 4.27 -1.25 -12.98
CA PHE A 53 2.95 -0.64 -12.93
C PHE A 53 2.39 -0.66 -11.50
N TRP A 54 2.52 -1.76 -10.79
CA TRP A 54 2.09 -1.86 -9.38
C TRP A 54 2.87 -0.96 -8.44
N LEU A 55 4.16 -0.77 -8.68
CA LEU A 55 5.02 0.11 -7.87
C LEU A 55 4.78 1.59 -8.13
N TYR A 56 4.69 1.98 -9.39
CA TYR A 56 4.72 3.40 -9.77
C TYR A 56 3.40 3.93 -10.33
N ARG A 57 2.44 3.06 -10.67
CA ARG A 57 1.13 3.44 -11.21
C ARG A 57 1.20 4.40 -12.40
N GLY A 58 2.21 4.23 -13.26
CA GLY A 58 2.45 5.08 -14.41
C GLY A 58 3.22 6.38 -14.13
N PHE A 59 3.60 6.62 -12.88
CA PHE A 59 4.49 7.74 -12.55
C PHE A 59 5.96 7.36 -12.71
N SER A 60 6.81 8.37 -12.89
CA SER A 60 8.27 8.17 -12.83
C SER A 60 8.71 7.74 -11.41
N PRO A 61 9.78 6.95 -11.29
CA PRO A 61 10.39 6.65 -10.01
C PRO A 61 10.62 7.92 -9.18
N PRO A 62 10.38 7.89 -7.88
CA PRO A 62 10.59 9.05 -7.02
C PRO A 62 12.08 9.38 -6.93
N SER A 63 12.39 10.67 -6.93
CA SER A 63 13.73 11.20 -6.69
C SER A 63 13.64 12.45 -5.85
N ASP A 64 14.63 12.66 -4.98
CA ASP A 64 14.71 13.85 -4.18
C ASP A 64 15.17 15.06 -5.02
N PRO A 65 14.74 16.27 -4.64
CA PRO A 65 15.29 17.50 -5.20
C PRO A 65 16.81 17.61 -4.94
N ALA A 66 17.53 18.25 -5.84
CA ALA A 66 19.00 18.36 -5.76
C ALA A 66 19.54 19.05 -4.50
N PHE A 67 18.72 19.85 -3.82
CA PHE A 67 19.11 20.50 -2.55
C PHE A 67 19.06 19.57 -1.33
N VAL A 68 18.42 18.40 -1.44
CA VAL A 68 18.39 17.39 -0.37
C VAL A 68 19.71 16.64 -0.38
N GLN A 69 20.52 16.85 0.67
CA GLN A 69 21.85 16.25 0.79
C GLN A 69 21.87 15.04 1.71
N VAL A 70 20.91 14.93 2.63
CA VAL A 70 20.79 13.82 3.57
C VAL A 70 19.44 13.16 3.34
N HIS A 71 19.48 11.87 3.08
CA HIS A 71 18.29 11.09 2.78
C HIS A 71 17.87 10.23 3.98
N GLY A 72 16.58 9.99 4.08
CA GLY A 72 16.06 8.95 4.95
C GLY A 72 16.39 7.56 4.41
N ARG A 73 16.09 6.54 5.18
CA ARG A 73 16.29 5.16 4.75
C ARG A 73 15.05 4.30 4.96
N GLN A 74 14.82 3.44 4.00
CA GLN A 74 13.76 2.43 4.05
C GLN A 74 14.32 1.13 4.60
N GLU A 75 13.50 0.44 5.41
CA GLU A 75 13.74 -0.95 5.77
C GLU A 75 12.42 -1.73 5.79
N THR A 76 12.51 -3.05 5.75
CA THR A 76 11.35 -3.94 5.87
C THR A 76 11.57 -4.85 7.07
N VAL A 77 10.57 -4.90 7.95
CA VAL A 77 10.61 -5.72 9.17
C VAL A 77 9.40 -6.62 9.26
N GLY A 78 9.56 -7.76 9.92
CA GLY A 78 8.44 -8.64 10.27
C GLY A 78 7.89 -8.27 11.64
N VAL A 79 6.58 -8.14 11.75
CA VAL A 79 5.87 -7.96 13.01
C VAL A 79 4.93 -9.13 13.22
N SER A 80 5.20 -9.96 14.23
CA SER A 80 4.32 -11.05 14.62
C SER A 80 3.15 -10.53 15.43
N SER A 81 1.95 -11.04 15.18
CA SER A 81 0.73 -10.56 15.80
C SER A 81 -0.11 -11.70 16.37
N ALA A 82 -0.41 -11.61 17.66
CA ALA A 82 -1.35 -12.52 18.31
C ALA A 82 -2.77 -12.35 17.76
N ALA A 83 -3.16 -11.12 17.43
CA ALA A 83 -4.44 -10.82 16.81
C ALA A 83 -4.60 -11.47 15.43
N LEU A 84 -3.49 -11.72 14.74
CA LEU A 84 -3.46 -12.42 13.45
C LEU A 84 -3.13 -13.92 13.60
N GLY A 85 -3.38 -14.51 14.76
CA GLY A 85 -3.14 -15.95 15.00
C GLY A 85 -1.66 -16.33 15.00
N GLY A 86 -0.77 -15.42 15.40
CA GLY A 86 0.68 -15.61 15.41
C GLY A 86 1.36 -15.35 14.06
N ARG A 87 0.63 -14.98 13.02
CA ARG A 87 1.22 -14.64 11.71
C ARG A 87 2.13 -13.42 11.81
N THR A 88 3.18 -13.43 11.02
CA THR A 88 4.10 -12.31 10.86
C THR A 88 3.74 -11.51 9.61
N GLN A 89 3.45 -10.23 9.79
CA GLN A 89 3.19 -9.30 8.69
C GLN A 89 4.44 -8.50 8.34
N GLN A 90 4.63 -8.26 7.06
CA GLN A 90 5.68 -7.37 6.59
C GLN A 90 5.27 -5.91 6.77
N VAL A 91 6.17 -5.13 7.32
CA VAL A 91 6.01 -3.70 7.57
C VAL A 91 7.17 -2.97 6.93
N VAL A 92 6.88 -2.05 6.03
CA VAL A 92 7.87 -1.13 5.49
C VAL A 92 7.97 0.07 6.43
N VAL A 93 9.19 0.40 6.84
CA VAL A 93 9.47 1.54 7.71
C VAL A 93 10.39 2.51 6.97
N TYR A 94 10.08 3.80 7.03
CA TYR A 94 10.93 4.86 6.53
C TYR A 94 11.42 5.71 7.70
N LEU A 95 12.72 5.71 7.91
CA LEU A 95 13.38 6.50 8.94
C LEU A 95 13.84 7.83 8.35
N PRO A 96 13.57 8.97 9.02
CA PRO A 96 13.85 10.29 8.44
C PRO A 96 15.36 10.57 8.35
N PRO A 97 15.75 11.57 7.53
CA PRO A 97 17.13 12.04 7.47
C PRO A 97 17.71 12.35 8.85
N GLY A 98 18.96 11.93 9.08
CA GLY A 98 19.64 12.15 10.35
C GLY A 98 19.20 11.24 11.50
N TYR A 99 18.32 10.26 11.26
CA TYR A 99 17.89 9.32 12.31
C TYR A 99 19.08 8.67 12.99
N ASP A 100 20.01 8.06 12.27
CA ASP A 100 21.15 7.34 12.86
C ASP A 100 22.18 8.28 13.50
N ALA A 101 22.32 9.50 12.99
CA ALA A 101 23.21 10.53 13.53
C ALA A 101 22.71 11.19 14.84
N SER A 102 21.46 10.92 15.25
CA SER A 102 20.82 11.56 16.41
C SER A 102 20.30 10.51 17.40
N PRO A 103 21.18 9.75 18.10
CA PRO A 103 20.77 8.59 18.92
C PRO A 103 19.88 8.96 20.13
N GLY A 104 19.96 10.18 20.62
CA GLY A 104 19.12 10.67 21.73
C GLY A 104 17.75 11.18 21.32
N ARG A 105 17.52 11.39 20.01
CA ARG A 105 16.26 11.96 19.52
C ARG A 105 15.17 10.90 19.40
N ARG A 106 13.94 11.27 19.79
CA ARG A 106 12.73 10.49 19.54
C ARG A 106 11.86 11.19 18.52
N TYR A 107 11.09 10.41 17.75
CA TYR A 107 10.37 10.88 16.57
C TYR A 107 8.87 10.60 16.69
N PRO A 108 8.01 11.48 16.21
CA PRO A 108 6.62 11.16 15.96
C PRO A 108 6.52 10.09 14.86
N VAL A 109 5.39 9.38 14.82
CA VAL A 109 5.15 8.27 13.89
C VAL A 109 3.87 8.51 13.10
N MET A 110 3.92 8.23 11.80
CA MET A 110 2.74 8.19 10.93
C MET A 110 2.56 6.80 10.35
N TYR A 111 1.46 6.15 10.71
CA TYR A 111 1.03 4.85 10.19
C TYR A 111 0.22 5.08 8.92
N LEU A 112 0.56 4.37 7.83
CA LEU A 112 0.00 4.56 6.50
C LEU A 112 -0.63 3.27 6.00
N LEU A 113 -1.95 3.26 5.88
CA LEU A 113 -2.75 2.10 5.48
C LEU A 113 -3.08 2.15 3.99
N HIS A 114 -2.66 1.13 3.24
CA HIS A 114 -2.93 1.06 1.80
C HIS A 114 -4.40 0.74 1.51
N GLY A 115 -4.86 1.05 0.30
CA GLY A 115 -6.18 0.65 -0.18
C GLY A 115 -6.18 -0.75 -0.79
N PHE A 116 -7.32 -1.19 -1.24
CA PHE A 116 -7.48 -2.47 -1.92
C PHE A 116 -7.69 -2.30 -3.43
N PRO A 117 -7.01 -3.09 -4.26
CA PRO A 117 -5.80 -3.86 -3.95
C PRO A 117 -4.59 -2.92 -3.79
N GLY A 118 -3.75 -3.17 -2.79
CA GLY A 118 -2.64 -2.29 -2.48
C GLY A 118 -1.42 -2.96 -1.87
N ARG A 119 -0.37 -2.18 -1.71
CA ARG A 119 0.89 -2.62 -1.11
C ARG A 119 1.53 -1.48 -0.30
N PRO A 120 2.24 -1.78 0.79
CA PRO A 120 2.94 -0.78 1.62
C PRO A 120 3.85 0.16 0.83
N LEU A 121 4.65 -0.40 -0.10
CA LEU A 121 5.60 0.35 -0.92
C LEU A 121 4.96 1.43 -1.81
N ALA A 122 3.66 1.37 -2.09
CA ALA A 122 2.98 2.38 -2.89
C ALA A 122 3.07 3.79 -2.27
N PHE A 123 3.15 3.88 -0.94
CA PHE A 123 3.35 5.17 -0.27
C PHE A 123 4.72 5.80 -0.58
N LEU A 124 5.77 5.00 -0.67
CA LEU A 124 7.10 5.50 -1.02
C LEU A 124 7.25 5.71 -2.52
N MET A 125 6.81 4.75 -3.34
CA MET A 125 7.08 4.74 -4.77
C MET A 125 6.07 5.56 -5.58
N THR A 126 4.77 5.38 -5.31
CA THR A 126 3.70 6.07 -6.04
C THR A 126 3.39 7.42 -5.43
N VAL A 127 3.14 7.47 -4.11
CA VAL A 127 2.73 8.70 -3.39
C VAL A 127 3.93 9.60 -3.08
N ARG A 128 5.16 9.06 -3.03
CA ARG A 128 6.43 9.78 -2.76
C ARG A 128 6.55 10.30 -1.32
N MET A 129 5.97 9.62 -0.34
CA MET A 129 6.02 10.09 1.05
C MET A 129 7.46 10.25 1.58
N GLY A 130 8.39 9.33 1.21
CA GLY A 130 9.81 9.43 1.59
C GLY A 130 10.47 10.70 1.06
N VAL A 131 10.26 11.02 -0.24
CA VAL A 131 10.76 12.26 -0.85
C VAL A 131 10.25 13.50 -0.11
N TRP A 132 8.98 13.50 0.30
CA TRP A 132 8.44 14.63 1.06
C TRP A 132 8.98 14.70 2.48
N VAL A 133 9.24 13.56 3.15
CA VAL A 133 9.93 13.56 4.46
C VAL A 133 11.33 14.18 4.32
N ASP A 134 12.08 13.79 3.31
CA ASP A 134 13.45 14.30 3.08
C ASP A 134 13.44 15.78 2.73
N THR A 135 12.60 16.17 1.77
CA THR A 135 12.42 17.56 1.34
C THR A 135 12.04 18.49 2.51
N LEU A 136 11.00 18.11 3.25
CA LEU A 136 10.48 18.93 4.34
C LEU A 136 11.41 18.96 5.56
N THR A 137 12.19 17.88 5.77
CA THR A 137 13.23 17.86 6.81
C THR A 137 14.38 18.78 6.43
N ALA A 138 14.86 18.75 5.18
CA ALA A 138 15.86 19.67 4.67
C ALA A 138 15.42 21.15 4.74
N GLN A 139 14.12 21.41 4.59
CA GLN A 139 13.50 22.72 4.74
C GLN A 139 13.18 23.11 6.19
N HIS A 140 13.51 22.26 7.18
CA HIS A 140 13.18 22.46 8.60
C HIS A 140 11.67 22.55 8.92
N ARG A 141 10.80 22.03 8.04
CA ARG A 141 9.33 22.12 8.18
C ARG A 141 8.71 20.94 8.96
N LEU A 142 9.45 19.85 9.19
CA LEU A 142 9.00 18.68 9.99
C LEU A 142 9.58 18.65 11.42
N GLY A 143 10.28 19.70 11.85
CA GLY A 143 10.79 19.77 13.23
C GLY A 143 11.81 18.68 13.60
N GLY A 144 12.44 18.04 12.63
CA GLY A 144 13.45 17.00 12.82
C GLY A 144 13.08 15.64 12.21
N GLY A 145 11.93 15.56 11.56
CA GLY A 145 11.50 14.37 10.84
C GLY A 145 10.36 13.60 11.50
N ILE A 146 9.84 12.65 10.76
CA ILE A 146 8.75 11.75 11.17
C ILE A 146 9.06 10.34 10.65
N ILE A 147 8.83 9.32 11.46
CA ILE A 147 8.92 7.92 11.04
C ILE A 147 7.63 7.56 10.30
N LEU A 148 7.75 6.96 9.11
CA LEU A 148 6.59 6.39 8.40
C LEU A 148 6.56 4.88 8.60
N VAL A 149 5.39 4.34 8.89
CA VAL A 149 5.15 2.92 9.12
C VAL A 149 4.03 2.44 8.20
N MET A 150 4.35 1.55 7.31
CA MET A 150 3.46 1.07 6.25
C MET A 150 3.29 -0.45 6.38
N PRO A 151 2.26 -0.93 7.10
CA PRO A 151 2.01 -2.35 7.23
C PRO A 151 1.37 -2.94 5.97
N SER A 152 1.57 -4.24 5.74
CA SER A 152 0.75 -5.03 4.84
C SER A 152 -0.58 -5.37 5.51
N GLY A 153 -1.69 -5.07 4.86
CA GLY A 153 -3.05 -5.29 5.37
C GLY A 153 -3.75 -6.50 4.77
N SER A 154 -2.99 -7.43 4.20
CA SER A 154 -3.58 -8.63 3.62
C SER A 154 -2.64 -9.83 3.68
N THR A 155 -3.17 -11.02 3.45
CA THR A 155 -2.42 -12.27 3.31
C THR A 155 -2.09 -12.57 1.86
N GLY A 156 -2.71 -11.87 0.91
CA GLY A 156 -2.50 -12.00 -0.53
C GLY A 156 -2.90 -10.74 -1.30
N THR A 157 -2.50 -10.65 -2.57
CA THR A 157 -2.65 -9.45 -3.40
C THR A 157 -4.11 -9.00 -3.58
N PHE A 158 -5.05 -9.94 -3.56
CA PHE A 158 -6.48 -9.69 -3.80
C PHE A 158 -7.35 -10.15 -2.62
N GLU A 159 -6.78 -10.20 -1.42
CA GLU A 159 -7.51 -10.49 -0.20
C GLU A 159 -7.81 -9.19 0.53
N ASP A 160 -9.07 -8.78 0.50
CA ASP A 160 -9.58 -7.64 1.24
C ASP A 160 -9.78 -8.01 2.70
N LYS A 161 -9.30 -7.17 3.60
CA LYS A 161 -9.40 -7.33 5.06
C LYS A 161 -10.04 -6.13 5.75
N GLU A 162 -10.42 -5.10 5.00
CA GLU A 162 -11.10 -3.90 5.51
C GLU A 162 -10.37 -3.21 6.66
N TRP A 163 -9.13 -3.58 6.96
CA TRP A 163 -8.43 -3.13 8.18
C TRP A 163 -9.26 -3.28 9.45
N ALA A 164 -10.20 -4.21 9.46
CA ALA A 164 -11.16 -4.46 10.54
C ALA A 164 -10.92 -5.83 11.19
N ASN A 165 -11.46 -6.01 12.38
CA ASN A 165 -11.47 -7.32 13.01
C ASN A 165 -12.56 -8.20 12.37
N GLY A 166 -12.14 -9.27 11.69
CA GLY A 166 -13.03 -10.24 11.08
C GLY A 166 -13.62 -11.23 12.09
N ILE A 167 -14.59 -12.03 11.61
CA ILE A 167 -15.30 -13.01 12.45
C ILE A 167 -14.50 -14.29 12.75
N HIS A 168 -13.41 -14.52 12.03
CA HIS A 168 -12.60 -15.72 12.20
C HIS A 168 -11.40 -15.46 13.11
N HIS A 169 -10.95 -16.52 13.78
CA HIS A 169 -9.71 -16.45 14.58
C HIS A 169 -8.51 -16.08 13.71
N GLY A 170 -7.70 -15.15 14.20
CA GLY A 170 -6.53 -14.67 13.46
C GLY A 170 -6.84 -13.63 12.38
N GLU A 171 -8.03 -13.06 12.35
CA GLU A 171 -8.43 -11.96 11.45
C GLU A 171 -8.61 -10.63 12.18
N GLY A 172 -7.80 -10.40 13.20
CA GLY A 172 -7.83 -9.19 14.03
C GLY A 172 -7.01 -8.04 13.46
N TRP A 173 -7.31 -7.56 12.24
CA TRP A 173 -6.49 -6.56 11.53
C TRP A 173 -6.53 -5.17 12.18
N GLU A 174 -7.65 -4.75 12.73
CA GLU A 174 -7.76 -3.54 13.55
C GLU A 174 -6.86 -3.65 14.79
N THR A 175 -6.96 -4.76 15.52
CA THR A 175 -6.17 -5.02 16.73
C THR A 175 -4.68 -5.11 16.41
N PHE A 176 -4.32 -5.74 15.29
CA PHE A 176 -2.94 -5.76 14.80
C PHE A 176 -2.38 -4.35 14.66
N VAL A 177 -3.08 -3.45 13.98
CA VAL A 177 -2.58 -2.08 13.76
C VAL A 177 -2.53 -1.29 15.08
N ALA A 178 -3.62 -1.31 15.85
CA ALA A 178 -3.76 -0.46 17.03
C ALA A 178 -2.90 -0.91 18.22
N ARG A 179 -2.50 -2.17 18.27
CA ARG A 179 -1.78 -2.72 19.42
C ARG A 179 -0.47 -3.39 19.06
N ASP A 180 -0.51 -4.45 18.27
CA ASP A 180 0.66 -5.29 18.03
C ASP A 180 1.71 -4.51 17.23
N LEU A 181 1.29 -3.83 16.16
CA LEU A 181 2.15 -3.00 15.33
C LEU A 181 2.68 -1.78 16.10
N VAL A 182 1.81 -1.04 16.78
CA VAL A 182 2.23 0.14 17.57
C VAL A 182 3.25 -0.28 18.63
N GLY A 183 2.99 -1.34 19.40
CA GLY A 183 3.91 -1.84 20.41
C GLY A 183 5.26 -2.30 19.84
N ALA A 184 5.24 -3.03 18.72
CA ALA A 184 6.46 -3.49 18.05
C ALA A 184 7.31 -2.33 17.51
N ILE A 185 6.69 -1.30 16.95
CA ILE A 185 7.36 -0.11 16.43
C ILE A 185 7.97 0.71 17.58
N ASP A 186 7.24 0.91 18.67
CA ASP A 186 7.75 1.63 19.84
C ASP A 186 8.91 0.90 20.53
N ALA A 187 8.89 -0.43 20.56
CA ALA A 187 9.97 -1.24 21.10
C ALA A 187 11.23 -1.25 20.22
N ARG A 188 11.07 -1.12 18.89
CA ARG A 188 12.18 -1.25 17.94
C ARG A 188 12.83 0.08 17.57
N TYR A 189 12.05 1.16 17.54
CA TYR A 189 12.49 2.46 17.04
C TYR A 189 12.42 3.55 18.12
N ARG A 190 13.16 4.62 17.92
CA ARG A 190 13.15 5.80 18.79
C ARG A 190 11.91 6.64 18.54
N THR A 191 10.76 6.11 18.88
CA THR A 191 9.48 6.80 18.80
C THR A 191 9.21 7.62 20.07
N ILE A 192 8.35 8.63 19.95
CA ILE A 192 7.65 9.21 21.08
C ILE A 192 6.44 8.30 21.34
N ALA A 193 6.59 7.37 22.31
CA ALA A 193 5.61 6.31 22.59
C ALA A 193 4.33 6.88 23.25
N SER A 194 3.63 7.76 22.55
CA SER A 194 2.40 8.42 22.99
C SER A 194 1.45 8.66 21.84
N GLY A 195 0.16 8.48 22.06
CA GLY A 195 -0.86 8.79 21.05
C GLY A 195 -0.82 10.25 20.58
N SER A 196 -0.33 11.18 21.42
CA SER A 196 -0.14 12.59 21.05
C SER A 196 0.92 12.80 19.95
N ALA A 197 1.77 11.80 19.74
CA ALA A 197 2.84 11.82 18.73
C ALA A 197 2.59 10.82 17.59
N ARG A 198 1.38 10.25 17.50
CA ARG A 198 1.02 9.30 16.44
C ARG A 198 -0.05 9.87 15.52
N ALA A 199 0.18 9.70 14.22
CA ALA A 199 -0.83 9.86 13.19
C ALA A 199 -1.15 8.51 12.56
N ILE A 200 -2.39 8.34 12.13
CA ILE A 200 -2.83 7.24 11.26
C ILE A 200 -3.49 7.83 10.03
N ALA A 201 -3.09 7.37 8.87
CA ALA A 201 -3.59 7.83 7.59
C ALA A 201 -3.76 6.66 6.63
N GLY A 202 -4.57 6.85 5.62
CA GLY A 202 -4.68 5.85 4.57
C GLY A 202 -5.45 6.34 3.37
N LEU A 203 -5.37 5.60 2.27
CA LEU A 203 -6.05 5.89 1.02
C LEU A 203 -7.11 4.82 0.72
N SER A 204 -8.28 5.26 0.21
CA SER A 204 -9.39 4.38 -0.15
C SER A 204 -9.82 3.52 1.05
N GLU A 205 -9.79 2.18 0.97
CA GLU A 205 -9.99 1.25 2.09
C GLU A 205 -9.12 1.60 3.32
N GLY A 206 -7.83 1.95 3.10
CA GLY A 206 -6.96 2.39 4.20
C GLY A 206 -7.41 3.69 4.85
N GLY A 207 -8.07 4.59 4.11
CA GLY A 207 -8.67 5.81 4.64
C GLY A 207 -9.88 5.53 5.54
N TYR A 208 -10.69 4.55 5.17
CA TYR A 208 -11.73 4.00 6.02
C TYR A 208 -11.11 3.33 7.27
N GLY A 209 -10.13 2.44 7.07
CA GLY A 209 -9.44 1.74 8.16
C GLY A 209 -8.82 2.70 9.18
N ALA A 210 -8.21 3.80 8.72
CA ALA A 210 -7.63 4.82 9.59
C ALA A 210 -8.68 5.46 10.51
N LEU A 211 -9.85 5.80 9.97
CA LEU A 211 -10.98 6.33 10.76
C LEU A 211 -11.52 5.28 11.73
N ASN A 212 -11.80 4.06 11.24
CA ASN A 212 -12.38 2.99 12.05
C ASN A 212 -11.47 2.62 13.22
N ILE A 213 -10.20 2.38 12.97
CA ILE A 213 -9.21 2.05 14.01
C ILE A 213 -9.07 3.16 15.03
N ALA A 214 -8.88 4.40 14.60
CA ALA A 214 -8.69 5.52 15.52
C ALA A 214 -9.92 5.79 16.38
N PHE A 215 -11.11 5.55 15.87
CA PHE A 215 -12.37 5.77 16.60
C PHE A 215 -12.67 4.65 17.61
N HIS A 216 -12.28 3.42 17.31
CA HIS A 216 -12.35 2.31 18.26
C HIS A 216 -11.25 2.39 19.34
N HIS A 217 -10.10 2.99 19.03
CA HIS A 217 -8.97 3.17 19.95
C HIS A 217 -8.67 4.65 20.21
N PRO A 218 -9.64 5.42 20.78
CA PRO A 218 -9.44 6.85 21.03
C PRO A 218 -8.33 7.08 22.05
N GLY A 219 -7.33 7.87 21.66
CA GLY A 219 -6.14 8.15 22.45
C GLY A 219 -4.86 7.50 21.89
N GLU A 220 -4.98 6.54 20.97
CA GLU A 220 -3.82 5.96 20.30
C GLU A 220 -3.28 6.85 19.18
N PHE A 221 -4.12 7.65 18.55
CA PHE A 221 -3.74 8.52 17.42
C PHE A 221 -4.30 9.94 17.61
N ARG A 222 -3.43 10.93 17.55
CA ARG A 222 -3.77 12.35 17.64
C ARG A 222 -4.31 12.91 16.33
N VAL A 223 -3.74 12.46 15.21
CA VAL A 223 -4.11 12.87 13.86
C VAL A 223 -4.62 11.66 13.09
N VAL A 224 -5.77 11.82 12.46
CA VAL A 224 -6.40 10.80 11.62
C VAL A 224 -6.62 11.38 10.24
N GLU A 225 -6.12 10.71 9.22
CA GLU A 225 -6.26 11.18 7.85
C GLU A 225 -6.95 10.14 6.97
N SER A 226 -7.92 10.57 6.19
CA SER A 226 -8.62 9.71 5.24
C SER A 226 -8.55 10.31 3.83
N TRP A 227 -7.86 9.65 2.94
CA TRP A 227 -7.65 10.06 1.57
C TRP A 227 -8.60 9.29 0.66
N SER A 228 -9.72 9.90 0.31
CA SER A 228 -10.81 9.24 -0.42
C SER A 228 -11.32 7.95 0.25
N GLY A 229 -11.37 7.89 1.58
CA GLY A 229 -11.95 6.76 2.29
C GLY A 229 -13.46 6.78 2.28
N TYR A 230 -14.07 5.62 2.44
CA TYR A 230 -15.51 5.51 2.68
C TYR A 230 -15.85 5.55 4.18
N MET A 231 -17.13 5.76 4.50
CA MET A 231 -17.58 6.03 5.87
C MET A 231 -18.45 4.92 6.46
N HIS A 232 -18.68 3.87 5.67
CA HIS A 232 -19.43 2.68 6.05
C HIS A 232 -18.66 1.46 5.60
N ALA A 233 -18.57 0.43 6.42
CA ALA A 233 -17.92 -0.83 6.07
C ALA A 233 -18.59 -1.49 4.87
N ASP A 234 -17.82 -2.02 3.95
CA ASP A 234 -18.34 -2.81 2.85
C ASP A 234 -18.88 -4.15 3.34
N ASN A 235 -20.01 -4.58 2.78
CA ASN A 235 -20.62 -5.84 3.21
C ASN A 235 -19.89 -7.05 2.61
N ILE A 236 -18.73 -7.37 3.19
CA ILE A 236 -17.91 -8.51 2.80
C ILE A 236 -18.23 -9.69 3.74
N PRO A 237 -18.99 -10.71 3.29
CA PRO A 237 -19.41 -11.82 4.16
C PRO A 237 -18.24 -12.58 4.78
N ALA A 238 -17.10 -12.70 4.10
CA ALA A 238 -15.89 -13.33 4.63
C ALA A 238 -15.30 -12.60 5.85
N ILE A 239 -15.55 -11.31 5.98
CA ILE A 239 -15.06 -10.48 7.10
C ILE A 239 -16.14 -10.36 8.18
N PHE A 240 -17.37 -9.99 7.80
CA PHE A 240 -18.43 -9.61 8.74
C PHE A 240 -19.56 -10.65 8.87
N GLY A 241 -19.48 -11.79 8.14
CA GLY A 241 -20.49 -12.86 8.21
C GLY A 241 -21.89 -12.42 7.80
N GLY A 242 -22.05 -11.35 7.03
CA GLY A 242 -23.33 -10.77 6.64
C GLY A 242 -24.12 -10.16 7.82
N ARG A 243 -23.46 -9.90 8.97
CA ARG A 243 -24.12 -9.42 10.18
C ARG A 243 -24.24 -7.89 10.18
N ALA A 244 -25.47 -7.39 10.10
CA ALA A 244 -25.75 -5.95 10.11
C ALA A 244 -25.16 -5.22 11.36
N SER A 245 -25.14 -5.90 12.52
CA SER A 245 -24.55 -5.35 13.74
C SER A 245 -23.03 -5.14 13.63
N LEU A 246 -22.31 -6.04 12.96
CA LEU A 246 -20.88 -5.89 12.74
C LEU A 246 -20.58 -4.82 11.68
N LEU A 247 -21.39 -4.71 10.64
CA LEU A 247 -21.30 -3.62 9.68
C LEU A 247 -21.50 -2.27 10.36
N ALA A 248 -22.55 -2.11 11.16
CA ALA A 248 -22.80 -0.89 11.92
C ALA A 248 -21.71 -0.59 12.96
N TYR A 249 -21.13 -1.63 13.58
CA TYR A 249 -19.99 -1.49 14.50
C TYR A 249 -18.73 -0.98 13.79
N ASN A 250 -18.50 -1.41 12.55
CA ASN A 250 -17.34 -1.03 11.76
C ASN A 250 -17.63 0.13 10.78
N SER A 251 -18.74 0.82 10.88
CA SER A 251 -19.08 1.98 10.05
C SER A 251 -18.89 3.28 10.83
N PRO A 252 -17.78 4.01 10.67
CA PRO A 252 -17.46 5.24 11.40
C PRO A 252 -18.63 6.25 11.43
N SER A 253 -19.37 6.36 10.32
CA SER A 253 -20.54 7.22 10.25
C SER A 253 -21.63 6.78 11.25
N ASP A 254 -21.88 5.48 11.42
CA ASP A 254 -22.99 4.98 12.21
C ASP A 254 -22.76 5.11 13.72
N TYR A 255 -21.54 4.81 14.18
CA TYR A 255 -21.22 4.84 15.61
C TYR A 255 -20.54 6.13 16.09
N LEU A 256 -20.27 7.10 15.22
CA LEU A 256 -19.71 8.42 15.59
C LEU A 256 -20.37 9.06 16.80
N PRO A 257 -21.72 9.07 16.95
CA PRO A 257 -22.36 9.67 18.13
C PRO A 257 -21.88 9.09 19.47
N ARG A 258 -21.60 7.79 19.49
CA ARG A 258 -21.17 7.06 20.70
C ARG A 258 -19.74 7.39 21.13
N VAL A 259 -18.86 7.72 20.18
CA VAL A 259 -17.42 7.96 20.43
C VAL A 259 -17.07 9.45 20.44
N ALA A 260 -17.93 10.33 19.95
CA ALA A 260 -17.64 11.74 19.72
C ALA A 260 -17.11 12.48 20.96
N ALA A 261 -17.71 12.26 22.11
CA ALA A 261 -17.28 12.87 23.39
C ALA A 261 -15.86 12.45 23.76
N LYS A 262 -15.50 11.18 23.52
CA LYS A 262 -14.16 10.64 23.80
C LYS A 262 -13.12 11.19 22.83
N LEU A 263 -13.44 11.25 21.53
CA LEU A 263 -12.58 11.84 20.51
C LEU A 263 -12.25 13.31 20.82
N ARG A 264 -13.25 14.10 21.23
CA ARG A 264 -13.03 15.50 21.66
C ARG A 264 -12.11 15.60 22.87
N ARG A 265 -12.34 14.82 23.92
CA ARG A 265 -11.48 14.84 25.12
C ARG A 265 -10.05 14.45 24.82
N GLN A 266 -9.83 13.52 23.89
CA GLN A 266 -8.48 13.13 23.42
C GLN A 266 -7.90 14.13 22.42
N GLY A 267 -8.68 15.14 22.00
CA GLY A 267 -8.24 16.18 21.07
C GLY A 267 -7.88 15.62 19.69
N VAL A 268 -8.55 14.58 19.24
CA VAL A 268 -8.34 13.99 17.91
C VAL A 268 -8.64 15.03 16.84
N TYR A 269 -7.77 15.13 15.85
CA TYR A 269 -7.94 15.95 14.66
C TYR A 269 -8.09 15.08 13.43
N ILE A 270 -9.12 15.33 12.63
CA ILE A 270 -9.42 14.56 11.43
C ILE A 270 -9.16 15.44 10.21
N TRP A 271 -8.30 14.98 9.31
CA TRP A 271 -8.04 15.61 8.03
C TRP A 271 -8.39 14.65 6.90
N PHE A 272 -9.29 15.06 5.99
CA PHE A 272 -9.71 14.17 4.94
C PHE A 272 -10.17 14.92 3.70
N TYR A 273 -10.11 14.24 2.56
CA TYR A 273 -10.46 14.81 1.27
C TYR A 273 -10.93 13.74 0.29
N THR A 274 -11.61 14.21 -0.75
CA THR A 274 -12.00 13.40 -1.91
C THR A 274 -11.77 14.18 -3.20
N GLY A 275 -11.75 13.47 -4.32
CA GLY A 275 -11.75 14.09 -5.63
C GLY A 275 -13.13 14.66 -5.99
N SER A 276 -13.16 15.70 -6.84
CA SER A 276 -14.40 16.34 -7.30
C SER A 276 -15.29 15.42 -8.15
N THR A 277 -14.70 14.40 -8.78
CA THR A 277 -15.41 13.35 -9.54
C THR A 277 -15.37 11.98 -8.83
N ASP A 278 -14.92 11.93 -7.58
CA ASP A 278 -14.94 10.71 -6.76
C ASP A 278 -16.37 10.39 -6.32
N SER A 279 -16.81 9.14 -6.50
CA SER A 279 -18.14 8.68 -6.07
C SER A 279 -18.35 8.78 -4.55
N LEU A 280 -17.28 8.74 -3.78
CA LEU A 280 -17.30 8.84 -2.32
C LEU A 280 -17.50 10.28 -1.80
N ARG A 281 -17.49 11.28 -2.69
CA ARG A 281 -17.55 12.72 -2.32
C ARG A 281 -18.76 13.07 -1.44
N PHE A 282 -19.93 12.55 -1.78
CA PHE A 282 -21.15 12.91 -1.07
C PHE A 282 -21.22 12.32 0.33
N GLN A 283 -20.79 11.07 0.53
CA GLN A 283 -20.73 10.49 1.86
C GLN A 283 -19.66 11.16 2.75
N ASN A 284 -18.52 11.57 2.17
CA ASN A 284 -17.50 12.33 2.88
C ASN A 284 -17.99 13.72 3.31
N ALA A 285 -18.73 14.42 2.44
CA ALA A 285 -19.36 15.70 2.79
C ALA A 285 -20.40 15.56 3.91
N ALA A 286 -21.24 14.52 3.85
CA ALA A 286 -22.19 14.22 4.90
C ALA A 286 -21.48 13.89 6.23
N PHE A 287 -20.36 13.16 6.17
CA PHE A 287 -19.57 12.85 7.36
C PHE A 287 -18.91 14.11 7.96
N ALA A 288 -18.42 15.04 7.13
CA ALA A 288 -17.91 16.34 7.59
C ALA A 288 -18.97 17.12 8.36
N ALA A 289 -20.19 17.19 7.83
CA ALA A 289 -21.31 17.83 8.53
C ALA A 289 -21.63 17.17 9.89
N ARG A 290 -21.51 15.84 9.97
CA ARG A 290 -21.67 15.11 11.25
C ARG A 290 -20.54 15.44 12.23
N LEU A 291 -19.28 15.49 11.78
CA LEU A 291 -18.15 15.90 12.62
C LEU A 291 -18.35 17.30 13.19
N THR A 292 -18.81 18.25 12.35
CA THR A 292 -19.18 19.61 12.79
C THR A 292 -20.26 19.55 13.86
N ARG A 293 -21.36 18.82 13.61
CA ARG A 293 -22.49 18.67 14.57
C ARG A 293 -22.03 18.13 15.94
N TYR A 294 -21.06 17.22 15.95
CA TYR A 294 -20.53 16.64 17.19
C TYR A 294 -19.32 17.40 17.75
N GLY A 295 -18.94 18.55 17.18
CA GLY A 295 -17.85 19.39 17.65
C GLY A 295 -16.48 18.75 17.60
N ILE A 296 -16.24 17.85 16.63
CA ILE A 296 -14.95 17.20 16.43
C ILE A 296 -14.11 18.05 15.51
N ALA A 297 -12.88 18.37 15.93
CA ALA A 297 -11.94 19.16 15.15
C ALA A 297 -11.55 18.44 13.85
N HIS A 298 -11.86 19.04 12.72
CA HIS A 298 -11.58 18.44 11.42
C HIS A 298 -11.38 19.47 10.32
N ARG A 299 -10.84 19.00 9.18
CA ARG A 299 -10.85 19.70 7.91
C ARG A 299 -11.23 18.71 6.81
N TYR A 300 -12.25 19.03 6.06
CA TYR A 300 -12.64 18.35 4.83
C TYR A 300 -12.48 19.30 3.65
N PHE A 301 -12.01 18.81 2.52
CA PHE A 301 -12.01 19.54 1.26
C PHE A 301 -12.17 18.59 0.07
N VAL A 302 -12.54 19.16 -1.06
CA VAL A 302 -12.65 18.46 -2.34
C VAL A 302 -11.56 19.01 -3.25
N ASP A 303 -10.70 18.12 -3.73
CA ASP A 303 -9.64 18.47 -4.68
C ASP A 303 -10.06 18.12 -6.11
N GLN A 304 -9.37 18.67 -7.09
CA GLN A 304 -9.67 18.38 -8.48
C GLN A 304 -9.23 16.95 -8.87
N GLY A 305 -10.13 16.15 -9.43
CA GLY A 305 -9.86 14.79 -9.87
C GLY A 305 -10.82 13.76 -9.32
N GLY A 306 -10.53 12.48 -9.55
CA GLY A 306 -11.32 11.35 -9.09
C GLY A 306 -10.61 10.49 -8.06
N HIS A 307 -11.07 9.24 -7.88
CA HIS A 307 -10.48 8.23 -7.00
C HIS A 307 -9.19 7.68 -7.60
N THR A 308 -8.10 8.46 -7.59
CA THR A 308 -6.88 8.14 -8.34
C THR A 308 -5.59 8.45 -7.56
N TRP A 309 -4.52 7.75 -7.93
CA TRP A 309 -3.18 7.98 -7.39
C TRP A 309 -2.67 9.42 -7.57
N ARG A 310 -3.17 10.12 -8.58
CA ARG A 310 -2.80 11.53 -8.85
C ARG A 310 -3.16 12.45 -7.68
N ILE A 311 -4.39 12.33 -7.18
CA ILE A 311 -4.86 13.19 -6.08
C ILE A 311 -4.14 12.85 -4.76
N TRP A 312 -3.91 11.56 -4.47
CA TRP A 312 -3.20 11.15 -3.27
C TRP A 312 -1.74 11.60 -3.29
N ARG A 313 -1.07 11.47 -4.45
CA ARG A 313 0.30 11.97 -4.65
C ARG A 313 0.39 13.50 -4.52
N ALA A 314 -0.59 14.24 -5.03
CA ALA A 314 -0.63 15.70 -4.97
C ALA A 314 -0.76 16.23 -3.54
N ASN A 315 -1.47 15.52 -2.66
CA ASN A 315 -1.72 15.93 -1.29
C ASN A 315 -0.72 15.36 -0.25
N ALA A 316 0.30 14.62 -0.68
CA ALA A 316 1.26 13.97 0.21
C ALA A 316 2.07 14.96 1.07
N GLU A 317 2.52 16.08 0.49
CA GLU A 317 3.20 17.14 1.25
C GLU A 317 2.28 17.73 2.32
N LEU A 318 1.06 18.08 1.94
CA LEU A 318 0.10 18.71 2.85
C LEU A 318 -0.26 17.78 4.02
N SER A 319 -0.41 16.48 3.76
CA SER A 319 -0.64 15.46 4.78
C SER A 319 0.47 15.47 5.84
N LEU A 320 1.74 15.39 5.42
CA LEU A 320 2.88 15.43 6.35
C LEU A 320 2.91 16.73 7.16
N LEU A 321 2.61 17.87 6.55
CA LEU A 321 2.57 19.16 7.24
C LEU A 321 1.43 19.24 8.25
N VAL A 322 0.27 18.69 7.92
CA VAL A 322 -0.88 18.60 8.85
C VAL A 322 -0.51 17.73 10.05
N ALA A 323 0.06 16.55 9.82
CA ALA A 323 0.53 15.68 10.89
C ALA A 323 1.58 16.39 11.75
N ALA A 324 2.64 16.93 11.16
CA ALA A 324 3.73 17.59 11.87
C ALA A 324 3.29 18.82 12.69
N SER A 325 2.24 19.52 12.25
CA SER A 325 1.72 20.70 12.96
C SER A 325 0.95 20.37 14.24
N ARG A 326 0.55 19.11 14.43
CA ARG A 326 -0.35 18.68 15.50
C ARG A 326 0.20 17.59 16.40
N LEU A 327 1.27 16.91 15.96
CA LEU A 327 1.93 15.88 16.74
C LEU A 327 2.91 16.49 17.74
N SER A 328 3.01 15.86 18.92
CA SER A 328 4.04 16.18 19.90
C SER A 328 5.42 15.92 19.30
N ARG A 329 6.36 16.83 19.58
CA ARG A 329 7.75 16.75 19.11
C ARG A 329 8.63 16.24 20.23
N GLY A 330 9.57 15.35 19.90
CA GLY A 330 10.68 14.99 20.78
C GLY A 330 11.71 16.13 20.81
N TYR A 331 12.19 16.44 21.97
CA TYR A 331 13.33 17.35 22.18
C TYR A 331 14.62 16.56 22.12
#